data_3207425b3d51103dcc290c1e4371e27f
#
_entry.id   3207425b3d51103dcc290c1e4371e27f
#
_cell.length_a   1.000
_cell.length_b   1.000
_cell.length_c   1.000
_cell.angle_alpha   90.00
_cell.angle_beta   90.00
_cell.angle_gamma   90.00
#
_symmetry.space_group_name_H-M   'P 1'
#
loop_
_entity.id
_entity.type
_entity.pdbx_description
1 polymer ?
#
loop_
_entity_poly.entity_id
_entity_poly.type
_entity_poly.pdbx_seq_one_letter_code
_entity_poly.pdbx_strand_id
1 'polypeptide(L)'
;MIKKLIKIWLSKDSKKNTPLFKFIEINGYIYILVGFLYFLFPQFPTFINIHPILEGNDSGWVRYFGFMGLAMGYYFVFMGRTQSFSLAVATVFSRVLFVPLSLTFLILLKELDFRFIVPVLITDLALGIGTLYFILKEKI
;
A
#
# COMPACT_ATOMS: atom_id res chain seq x y z
N MET A 1 7.16 -16.31 25.37
CA MET A 1 5.97 -15.84 24.62
C MET A 1 6.37 -15.11 23.34
N ILE A 2 7.14 -14.01 23.38
CA ILE A 2 7.53 -13.19 22.23
C ILE A 2 8.24 -14.00 21.12
N LYS A 3 9.24 -14.86 21.46
CA LYS A 3 9.92 -15.73 20.48
C LYS A 3 8.96 -16.64 19.72
N LYS A 4 7.90 -17.15 20.38
CA LYS A 4 6.89 -18.00 19.75
C LYS A 4 6.02 -17.18 18.78
N LEU A 5 5.65 -15.95 19.13
CA LEU A 5 4.91 -15.03 18.26
C LEU A 5 5.73 -14.66 17.03
N ILE A 6 7.02 -14.33 17.21
CA ILE A 6 7.92 -14.04 16.09
C ILE A 6 8.06 -15.24 15.16
N LYS A 7 8.18 -16.46 15.72
CA LYS A 7 8.26 -17.68 14.91
C LYS A 7 6.97 -17.93 14.11
N ILE A 8 5.80 -17.71 14.72
CA ILE A 8 4.50 -17.80 14.02
C ILE A 8 4.40 -16.74 12.93
N TRP A 9 4.82 -15.52 13.22
CA TRP A 9 4.81 -14.41 12.27
C TRP A 9 5.77 -14.63 11.08
N LEU A 10 6.93 -15.23 11.31
CA LEU A 10 7.91 -15.54 10.27
C LEU A 10 7.60 -16.86 9.55
N SER A 11 6.70 -17.70 10.09
CA SER A 11 6.33 -18.95 9.43
C SER A 11 5.58 -18.65 8.14
N LYS A 12 6.12 -19.17 7.04
CA LYS A 12 5.43 -19.16 5.75
C LYS A 12 4.55 -20.39 5.71
N ASP A 13 3.26 -20.22 5.39
CA ASP A 13 2.39 -21.35 5.17
C ASP A 13 3.00 -22.24 4.07
N SER A 14 3.06 -23.54 4.31
CA SER A 14 3.69 -24.51 3.41
C SER A 14 2.94 -24.72 2.09
N LYS A 15 1.81 -24.03 1.90
CA LYS A 15 1.07 -24.03 0.65
C LYS A 15 1.90 -23.42 -0.47
N LYS A 16 1.81 -24.01 -1.67
CA LYS A 16 2.49 -23.55 -2.88
C LYS A 16 2.17 -22.07 -3.12
N ASN A 17 3.20 -21.22 -3.09
CA ASN A 17 3.04 -19.77 -3.23
C ASN A 17 2.55 -19.44 -4.64
N THR A 18 1.26 -19.12 -4.78
CA THR A 18 0.67 -18.78 -6.08
C THR A 18 1.16 -17.43 -6.59
N PRO A 19 1.08 -17.15 -7.90
CA PRO A 19 1.46 -15.85 -8.47
C PRO A 19 0.73 -14.69 -7.81
N LEU A 20 -0.55 -14.85 -7.46
CA LEU A 20 -1.33 -13.86 -6.72
C LEU A 20 -0.65 -13.45 -5.41
N PHE A 21 -0.33 -14.44 -4.57
CA PHE A 21 0.23 -14.14 -3.25
C PHE A 21 1.66 -13.66 -3.29
N LYS A 22 2.45 -14.09 -4.29
CA LYS A 22 3.77 -13.48 -4.57
C LYS A 22 3.63 -12.01 -4.97
N PHE A 23 2.68 -11.69 -5.83
CA PHE A 23 2.43 -10.31 -6.25
C PHE A 23 2.04 -9.43 -5.06
N ILE A 24 1.14 -9.90 -4.19
CA ILE A 24 0.72 -9.19 -2.98
C ILE A 24 1.92 -9.01 -2.01
N GLU A 25 2.73 -10.04 -1.81
CA GLU A 25 3.92 -9.97 -0.94
C GLU A 25 4.94 -8.94 -1.47
N ILE A 26 5.21 -8.95 -2.78
CA ILE A 26 6.10 -7.96 -3.43
C ILE A 26 5.56 -6.54 -3.24
N ASN A 27 4.25 -6.34 -3.45
CA ASN A 27 3.62 -5.05 -3.20
C ASN A 27 3.81 -4.58 -1.76
N GLY A 28 3.72 -5.51 -0.80
CA GLY A 28 4.00 -5.20 0.60
C GLY A 28 5.41 -4.66 0.82
N TYR A 29 6.42 -5.26 0.21
CA TYR A 29 7.81 -4.76 0.29
C TYR A 29 7.98 -3.40 -0.37
N ILE A 30 7.32 -3.15 -1.50
CA ILE A 30 7.33 -1.83 -2.16
C ILE A 30 6.73 -0.77 -1.23
N TYR A 31 5.58 -1.05 -0.61
CA TYR A 31 4.96 -0.12 0.36
C TYR A 31 5.84 0.15 1.57
N ILE A 32 6.53 -0.87 2.10
CA ILE A 32 7.47 -0.70 3.20
C ILE A 32 8.63 0.21 2.77
N LEU A 33 9.22 -0.03 1.61
CA LEU A 33 10.34 0.78 1.11
C LEU A 33 9.92 2.24 0.90
N VAL A 34 8.82 2.47 0.18
CA VAL A 34 8.29 3.82 -0.07
C VAL A 34 7.87 4.48 1.23
N GLY A 35 7.24 3.73 2.13
CA GLY A 35 6.85 4.22 3.45
C GLY A 35 8.05 4.68 4.27
N PHE A 36 9.15 3.95 4.27
CA PHE A 36 10.41 4.37 4.91
C PHE A 36 10.97 5.65 4.28
N LEU A 37 11.00 5.73 2.96
CA LEU A 37 11.49 6.92 2.26
C LEU A 37 10.68 8.17 2.63
N TYR A 38 9.35 8.08 2.63
CA TYR A 38 8.48 9.20 3.00
C TYR A 38 8.57 9.56 4.48
N PHE A 39 8.73 8.55 5.35
CA PHE A 39 8.83 8.77 6.79
C PHE A 39 10.16 9.42 7.19
N LEU A 40 11.28 8.92 6.67
CA LEU A 40 12.61 9.44 7.01
C LEU A 40 12.97 10.69 6.21
N PHE A 41 12.61 10.72 4.93
CA PHE A 41 12.97 11.78 3.99
C PHE A 41 11.73 12.39 3.33
N PRO A 42 10.90 13.16 4.06
CA PRO A 42 9.63 13.68 3.54
C PRO A 42 9.78 14.57 2.31
N GLN A 43 10.97 15.17 2.10
CA GLN A 43 11.29 15.97 0.91
C GLN A 43 11.61 15.12 -0.33
N PHE A 44 11.82 13.81 -0.18
CA PHE A 44 12.21 12.94 -1.30
C PHE A 44 11.25 13.03 -2.49
N PRO A 45 9.91 12.97 -2.31
CA PRO A 45 8.97 13.10 -3.43
C PRO A 45 9.03 14.43 -4.16
N THR A 46 9.42 15.50 -3.47
CA THR A 46 9.63 16.84 -4.06
C THR A 46 10.87 16.85 -4.95
N PHE A 47 11.97 16.22 -4.54
CA PHE A 47 13.18 16.14 -5.35
C PHE A 47 12.98 15.43 -6.68
N ILE A 48 12.07 14.47 -6.75
CA ILE A 48 11.75 13.74 -7.98
C ILE A 48 10.50 14.29 -8.68
N ASN A 49 10.07 15.50 -8.34
CA ASN A 49 8.91 16.21 -8.90
C ASN A 49 7.57 15.44 -8.84
N ILE A 50 7.42 14.55 -7.90
CA ILE A 50 6.14 13.84 -7.66
C ILE A 50 5.20 14.70 -6.82
N HIS A 51 5.75 15.46 -5.88
CA HIS A 51 5.00 16.36 -5.00
C HIS A 51 5.46 17.80 -5.16
N PRO A 52 4.59 18.80 -4.88
CA PRO A 52 5.00 20.21 -4.79
C PRO A 52 5.97 20.42 -3.62
N ILE A 53 6.56 21.61 -3.56
CA ILE A 53 7.39 22.03 -2.41
C ILE A 53 6.53 21.97 -1.15
N LEU A 54 7.08 21.35 -0.10
CA LEU A 54 6.40 21.21 1.18
C LEU A 54 6.50 22.50 1.97
N GLU A 55 5.36 23.03 2.42
CA GLU A 55 5.25 24.24 3.22
C GLU A 55 4.60 23.93 4.57
N GLY A 56 4.93 24.73 5.58
CA GLY A 56 4.31 24.63 6.90
C GLY A 56 4.36 23.20 7.49
N ASN A 57 3.19 22.62 7.74
CA ASN A 57 3.04 21.28 8.33
C ASN A 57 3.03 20.13 7.31
N ASP A 58 3.25 20.39 6.02
CA ASP A 58 3.16 19.36 4.96
C ASP A 58 4.14 18.21 5.18
N SER A 59 5.34 18.50 5.70
CA SER A 59 6.32 17.45 6.02
C SER A 59 5.81 16.47 7.07
N GLY A 60 5.00 16.92 8.03
CA GLY A 60 4.34 16.07 9.02
C GLY A 60 3.32 15.15 8.38
N TRP A 61 2.51 15.66 7.45
CA TRP A 61 1.55 14.87 6.70
C TRP A 61 2.23 13.83 5.81
N VAL A 62 3.31 14.20 5.11
CA VAL A 62 4.08 13.24 4.30
C VAL A 62 4.69 12.13 5.16
N ARG A 63 5.22 12.45 6.35
CA ARG A 63 5.68 11.43 7.31
C ARG A 63 4.54 10.53 7.79
N TYR A 64 3.37 11.08 8.07
CA TYR A 64 2.20 10.30 8.45
C TYR A 64 1.78 9.32 7.34
N PHE A 65 1.74 9.77 6.07
CA PHE A 65 1.53 8.88 4.93
C PHE A 65 2.61 7.81 4.81
N GLY A 66 3.87 8.17 5.06
CA GLY A 66 4.97 7.21 5.13
C GLY A 66 4.73 6.12 6.17
N PHE A 67 4.33 6.51 7.38
CA PHE A 67 3.99 5.58 8.46
C PHE A 67 2.79 4.67 8.07
N MET A 68 1.74 5.23 7.48
CA MET A 68 0.62 4.44 6.97
C MET A 68 1.06 3.47 5.88
N GLY A 69 1.97 3.88 4.99
CA GLY A 69 2.59 3.01 3.98
C GLY A 69 3.34 1.83 4.60
N LEU A 70 4.09 2.05 5.67
CA LEU A 70 4.76 0.98 6.44
C LEU A 70 3.76 -0.01 7.00
N ALA A 71 2.69 0.47 7.64
CA ALA A 71 1.65 -0.39 8.22
C ALA A 71 0.94 -1.21 7.14
N MET A 72 0.54 -0.58 6.04
CA MET A 72 -0.09 -1.27 4.90
C MET A 72 0.84 -2.29 4.26
N GLY A 73 2.11 -1.93 4.07
CA GLY A 73 3.11 -2.84 3.54
C GLY A 73 3.29 -4.08 4.41
N TYR A 74 3.32 -3.90 5.73
CA TYR A 74 3.33 -5.00 6.68
C TYR A 74 2.13 -5.95 6.48
N TYR A 75 0.91 -5.40 6.38
CA TYR A 75 -0.29 -6.22 6.16
C TYR A 75 -0.25 -6.96 4.83
N PHE A 76 0.27 -6.35 3.76
CA PHE A 76 0.39 -7.03 2.46
C PHE A 76 1.43 -8.16 2.47
N VAL A 77 2.58 -7.96 3.12
CA VAL A 77 3.55 -9.04 3.31
C VAL A 77 2.94 -10.18 4.11
N PHE A 78 2.24 -9.87 5.20
CA PHE A 78 1.56 -10.87 6.01
C PHE A 78 0.49 -11.62 5.21
N MET A 79 -0.34 -10.91 4.45
CA MET A 79 -1.37 -11.47 3.58
C MET A 79 -0.77 -12.40 2.52
N GLY A 80 0.31 -11.99 1.85
CA GLY A 80 1.02 -12.79 0.87
C GLY A 80 1.55 -14.09 1.47
N ARG A 81 2.09 -14.03 2.69
CA ARG A 81 2.64 -15.20 3.39
C ARG A 81 1.59 -16.14 3.92
N THR A 82 0.49 -15.63 4.47
CA THR A 82 -0.63 -16.44 5.00
C THR A 82 -1.61 -16.90 3.93
N GLN A 83 -1.44 -16.43 2.70
CA GLN A 83 -2.26 -16.80 1.54
C GLN A 83 -3.78 -16.62 1.79
N SER A 84 -4.14 -15.54 2.46
CA SER A 84 -5.53 -15.23 2.77
C SER A 84 -6.26 -14.65 1.57
N PHE A 85 -7.04 -15.48 0.88
CA PHE A 85 -7.82 -15.08 -0.30
C PHE A 85 -8.85 -13.99 0.02
N SER A 86 -9.54 -14.11 1.15
CA SER A 86 -10.54 -13.11 1.57
C SER A 86 -9.93 -11.72 1.76
N LEU A 87 -8.72 -11.65 2.34
CA LEU A 87 -7.99 -10.38 2.46
C LEU A 87 -7.54 -9.85 1.10
N ALA A 88 -7.13 -10.73 0.17
CA ALA A 88 -6.78 -10.31 -1.19
C ALA A 88 -7.96 -9.66 -1.91
N VAL A 89 -9.16 -10.25 -1.80
CA VAL A 89 -10.39 -9.65 -2.35
C VAL A 89 -10.72 -8.32 -1.67
N ALA A 90 -10.64 -8.26 -0.34
CA ALA A 90 -10.88 -7.02 0.41
C ALA A 90 -9.92 -5.89 -0.02
N THR A 91 -8.66 -6.23 -0.33
CA THR A 91 -7.66 -5.29 -0.82
C THR A 91 -8.05 -4.69 -2.18
N VAL A 92 -8.63 -5.48 -3.08
CA VAL A 92 -9.13 -4.97 -4.38
C VAL A 92 -10.22 -3.94 -4.14
N PHE A 93 -11.22 -4.23 -3.31
CA PHE A 93 -12.29 -3.28 -2.99
C PHE A 93 -11.74 -2.01 -2.35
N SER A 94 -10.81 -2.13 -1.42
CA SER A 94 -10.19 -0.97 -0.78
C SER A 94 -9.51 -0.06 -1.79
N ARG A 95 -8.68 -0.60 -2.66
CA ARG A 95 -7.86 0.18 -3.60
C ARG A 95 -8.62 0.68 -4.83
N VAL A 96 -9.58 -0.10 -5.33
CA VAL A 96 -10.31 0.25 -6.57
C VAL A 96 -11.54 1.10 -6.27
N LEU A 97 -12.11 0.98 -5.07
CA LEU A 97 -13.33 1.69 -4.72
C LEU A 97 -13.11 2.73 -3.61
N PHE A 98 -12.70 2.29 -2.40
CA PHE A 98 -12.68 3.18 -1.25
C PHE A 98 -11.61 4.27 -1.34
N VAL A 99 -10.40 3.94 -1.78
CA VAL A 99 -9.32 4.93 -1.91
C VAL A 99 -9.68 5.99 -2.96
N PRO A 100 -10.08 5.66 -4.21
CA PRO A 100 -10.49 6.65 -5.19
C PRO A 100 -11.65 7.53 -4.72
N LEU A 101 -12.69 6.94 -4.12
CA LEU A 101 -13.83 7.71 -3.61
C LEU A 101 -13.42 8.69 -2.52
N SER A 102 -12.62 8.24 -1.54
CA SER A 102 -12.16 9.09 -0.44
C SER A 102 -11.28 10.23 -0.94
N LEU A 103 -10.34 9.95 -1.85
CA LEU A 103 -9.45 10.96 -2.40
C LEU A 103 -10.21 11.97 -3.28
N THR A 104 -11.16 11.50 -4.10
CA THR A 104 -12.02 12.39 -4.90
C THR A 104 -12.83 13.31 -4.00
N PHE A 105 -13.37 12.79 -2.89
CA PHE A 105 -14.12 13.59 -1.93
C PHE A 105 -13.25 14.70 -1.29
N LEU A 106 -12.01 14.38 -0.90
CA LEU A 106 -11.07 15.36 -0.34
C LEU A 106 -10.66 16.45 -1.35
N ILE A 107 -10.55 16.11 -2.65
CA ILE A 107 -10.32 17.10 -3.72
C ILE A 107 -11.54 18.04 -3.83
N LEU A 108 -12.75 17.49 -3.83
CA LEU A 108 -13.97 18.29 -3.95
C LEU A 108 -14.15 19.24 -2.78
N LEU A 109 -13.74 18.83 -1.59
CA LEU A 109 -13.72 19.68 -0.39
C LEU A 109 -12.57 20.71 -0.39
N LYS A 110 -11.65 20.64 -1.36
CA LYS A 110 -10.43 21.46 -1.42
C LYS A 110 -9.50 21.29 -0.19
N GLU A 111 -9.58 20.16 0.48
CA GLU A 111 -8.75 19.83 1.65
C GLU A 111 -7.36 19.32 1.24
N LEU A 112 -7.22 18.79 0.03
CA LEU A 112 -5.96 18.29 -0.51
C LEU A 112 -5.74 18.76 -1.94
N ASP A 113 -4.49 19.15 -2.24
CA ASP A 113 -4.07 19.43 -3.60
C ASP A 113 -4.01 18.11 -4.41
N PHE A 114 -4.57 18.13 -5.63
CA PHE A 114 -4.59 16.95 -6.51
C PHE A 114 -3.19 16.41 -6.82
N ARG A 115 -2.16 17.25 -6.78
CA ARG A 115 -0.76 16.86 -7.02
C ARG A 115 -0.23 15.87 -5.97
N PHE A 116 -0.74 15.92 -4.73
CA PHE A 116 -0.42 14.92 -3.72
C PHE A 116 -1.16 13.61 -3.92
N ILE A 117 -2.35 13.69 -4.52
CA ILE A 117 -3.29 12.56 -4.62
C ILE A 117 -3.01 11.70 -5.83
N VAL A 118 -2.69 12.32 -6.98
CA VAL A 118 -2.52 11.60 -8.27
C VAL A 118 -1.51 10.46 -8.18
N PRO A 119 -0.30 10.61 -7.60
CA PRO A 119 0.65 9.51 -7.51
C PRO A 119 0.12 8.34 -6.66
N VAL A 120 -0.55 8.64 -5.54
CA VAL A 120 -1.14 7.63 -4.65
C VAL A 120 -2.26 6.89 -5.38
N LEU A 121 -3.15 7.63 -6.04
CA LEU A 121 -4.28 7.08 -6.77
C LEU A 121 -3.80 6.13 -7.90
N ILE A 122 -2.83 6.57 -8.71
CA ILE A 122 -2.28 5.75 -9.80
C ILE A 122 -1.67 4.47 -9.24
N THR A 123 -0.88 4.57 -8.18
CA THR A 123 -0.22 3.42 -7.57
C THR A 123 -1.25 2.44 -7.01
N ASP A 124 -2.22 2.91 -6.24
CA ASP A 124 -3.24 2.04 -5.65
C ASP A 124 -4.15 1.38 -6.69
N LEU A 125 -4.56 2.12 -7.72
CA LEU A 125 -5.34 1.55 -8.81
C LEU A 125 -4.53 0.50 -9.58
N ALA A 126 -3.28 0.77 -9.93
CA ALA A 126 -2.43 -0.19 -10.63
C ALA A 126 -2.25 -1.49 -9.84
N LEU A 127 -1.99 -1.38 -8.54
CA LEU A 127 -1.82 -2.53 -7.66
C LEU A 127 -3.15 -3.25 -7.37
N GLY A 128 -4.26 -2.52 -7.26
CA GLY A 128 -5.60 -3.08 -7.10
C GLY A 128 -6.04 -3.87 -8.33
N ILE A 129 -5.89 -3.30 -9.52
CA ILE A 129 -6.20 -3.95 -10.80
C ILE A 129 -5.29 -5.16 -11.03
N GLY A 130 -3.98 -5.04 -10.73
CA GLY A 130 -3.05 -6.15 -10.81
C GLY A 130 -3.46 -7.32 -9.89
N THR A 131 -3.87 -7.02 -8.66
CA THR A 131 -4.38 -8.03 -7.72
C THR A 131 -5.65 -8.69 -8.27
N LEU A 132 -6.59 -7.91 -8.80
CA LEU A 132 -7.82 -8.41 -9.43
C LEU A 132 -7.51 -9.33 -10.62
N TYR A 133 -6.58 -8.92 -11.48
CA TYR A 133 -6.14 -9.75 -12.61
C TYR A 133 -5.65 -11.13 -12.17
N PHE A 134 -4.81 -11.20 -11.15
CA PHE A 134 -4.32 -12.49 -10.64
C PHE A 134 -5.43 -13.30 -9.96
N ILE A 135 -6.36 -12.67 -9.25
CA ILE A 135 -7.53 -13.35 -8.68
C ILE A 135 -8.36 -14.02 -9.78
N LEU A 136 -8.66 -13.31 -10.86
CA LEU A 136 -9.43 -13.84 -11.97
C LEU A 136 -8.68 -14.96 -12.69
N LYS A 137 -7.38 -14.81 -12.90
CA LYS A 137 -6.55 -15.82 -13.56
C LYS A 137 -6.41 -17.11 -12.77
N GLU A 138 -6.41 -17.06 -11.45
CA GLU A 138 -6.24 -18.26 -10.60
C GLU A 138 -7.58 -18.97 -10.30
N LYS A 139 -8.72 -18.29 -10.47
CA LYS A 139 -10.05 -18.88 -10.19
C LYS A 139 -10.82 -19.31 -11.43
N ILE A 140 -10.38 -18.91 -12.62
CA ILE A 140 -10.94 -19.32 -13.91
C ILE A 140 -10.00 -20.33 -14.55
#